data_461f18a85b4d0507cfd208bbf5706874
#
_entry.id   461f18a85b4d0507cfd208bbf5706874
#
_cell.length_a   1.000
_cell.length_b   1.000
_cell.length_c   1.000
_cell.angle_alpha   90.00
_cell.angle_beta   90.00
_cell.angle_gamma   90.00
#
_symmetry.space_group_name_H-M   'P 1'
#
loop_
_entity.id
_entity.type
_entity.pdbx_description
1 polymer ?
#
loop_
_entity_poly.entity_id
_entity_poly.type
_entity_poly.pdbx_seq_one_letter_code
_entity_poly.pdbx_strand_id
1 'polypeptide(L)'
;MKILFAAPVTFHKYTFFISQYVTGLAKAAKTLGHDVRLVQTTESIYNPIMWKFVEKIFIEFRKRRKWLADIPHDLLLINQLYQEVRDYNPDLLFIHPLDTYYLPLIIDRIKQRGTTVITWLGVHPSKISTGIHRLLRSSDYTLIYDPTYIDYYNQELGIRNLRIVPLGCDTDYYESIVPDQSFIEENGVDVSFVGLFDEYREEYLRALSDFNLGIWSWNIDNYDTTLKKFHRGVAYGESLIKVFKSSKIVLNIHRDFEESGGNYRLFEIPACNAFQIVDEKRDIGKYFKVEKEVVTFKDKDDLRRKVKYYLENPEEREQIAQAGFNRVKKDHTLIDRMKKIIDIVESEN
;
A
#
# COMPACT_ATOMS: atom_id res chain seq x y z
N MET A 1 1.43 5.06 -24.93
CA MET A 1 1.79 6.29 -24.17
C MET A 1 3.17 6.18 -23.56
N LYS A 2 3.82 7.32 -23.33
CA LYS A 2 4.97 7.46 -22.47
C LYS A 2 4.51 7.76 -21.06
N ILE A 3 4.85 6.93 -20.09
CA ILE A 3 4.39 7.06 -18.70
C ILE A 3 5.60 7.25 -17.80
N LEU A 4 5.60 8.33 -17.02
CA LEU A 4 6.60 8.61 -16.00
C LEU A 4 6.00 8.37 -14.62
N PHE A 5 6.58 7.44 -13.85
CA PHE A 5 6.24 7.23 -12.45
C PHE A 5 7.20 7.98 -11.55
N ALA A 6 6.69 8.80 -10.66
CA ALA A 6 7.43 9.51 -9.63
C ALA A 6 7.02 9.01 -8.25
N ALA A 7 7.88 8.23 -7.61
CA ALA A 7 7.55 7.57 -6.34
C ALA A 7 8.81 7.23 -5.52
N PRO A 8 8.69 7.02 -4.20
CA PRO A 8 9.74 6.42 -3.42
C PRO A 8 9.96 4.96 -3.88
N VAL A 9 11.15 4.66 -4.39
CA VAL A 9 11.50 3.32 -4.93
C VAL A 9 12.44 2.56 -4.00
N THR A 10 12.99 3.20 -2.98
CA THR A 10 13.84 2.55 -1.99
C THR A 10 13.02 1.70 -1.04
N PHE A 11 13.46 0.46 -0.90
CA PHE A 11 12.86 -0.50 0.03
C PHE A 11 13.22 -0.19 1.49
N HIS A 12 12.73 0.93 1.98
CA HIS A 12 12.80 1.24 3.40
C HIS A 12 11.56 0.68 4.11
N LYS A 13 11.69 0.25 5.37
CA LYS A 13 10.59 -0.36 6.15
C LYS A 13 9.26 0.42 6.13
N TYR A 14 9.30 1.75 5.96
CA TYR A 14 8.12 2.62 5.91
C TYR A 14 7.58 2.88 4.50
N THR A 15 8.38 2.64 3.46
CA THR A 15 8.00 2.93 2.06
C THR A 15 7.82 1.65 1.23
N PHE A 16 8.08 0.48 1.82
CA PHE A 16 8.11 -0.80 1.13
C PHE A 16 6.84 -1.06 0.31
N PHE A 17 5.67 -0.92 0.92
CA PHE A 17 4.39 -1.18 0.23
C PHE A 17 4.15 -0.24 -0.94
N ILE A 18 4.47 1.04 -0.76
CA ILE A 18 4.32 2.06 -1.78
C ILE A 18 5.24 1.76 -2.95
N SER A 19 6.51 1.47 -2.65
CA SER A 19 7.51 1.12 -3.65
C SER A 19 7.09 -0.12 -4.44
N GLN A 20 6.66 -1.17 -3.77
CA GLN A 20 6.21 -2.41 -4.40
C GLN A 20 4.97 -2.19 -5.28
N TYR A 21 3.98 -1.43 -4.80
CA TYR A 21 2.77 -1.16 -5.56
C TYR A 21 3.05 -0.32 -6.80
N VAL A 22 3.82 0.75 -6.68
CA VAL A 22 4.14 1.64 -7.81
C VAL A 22 5.07 0.96 -8.82
N THR A 23 6.07 0.21 -8.36
CA THR A 23 6.93 -0.58 -9.27
C THR A 23 6.14 -1.68 -9.98
N GLY A 24 5.18 -2.29 -9.31
CA GLY A 24 4.26 -3.25 -9.91
C GLY A 24 3.34 -2.61 -10.96
N LEU A 25 2.79 -1.41 -10.70
CA LEU A 25 2.04 -0.65 -11.71
C LEU A 25 2.92 -0.28 -12.91
N ALA A 26 4.17 0.13 -12.68
CA ALA A 26 5.12 0.43 -13.76
C ALA A 26 5.44 -0.82 -14.61
N LYS A 27 5.60 -2.00 -13.97
CA LYS A 27 5.72 -3.29 -14.66
C LYS A 27 4.47 -3.61 -15.46
N ALA A 28 3.27 -3.42 -14.88
CA ALA A 28 2.00 -3.63 -15.54
C ALA A 28 1.84 -2.74 -16.79
N ALA A 29 2.20 -1.45 -16.70
CA ALA A 29 2.18 -0.52 -17.81
C ALA A 29 3.11 -0.98 -18.96
N LYS A 30 4.31 -1.48 -18.64
CA LYS A 30 5.23 -2.07 -19.64
C LYS A 30 4.62 -3.31 -20.30
N THR A 31 3.99 -4.19 -19.51
CA THR A 31 3.30 -5.39 -20.02
C THR A 31 2.17 -5.03 -20.98
N LEU A 32 1.51 -3.88 -20.76
CA LEU A 32 0.48 -3.35 -21.64
C LEU A 32 1.03 -2.62 -22.89
N GLY A 33 2.35 -2.61 -23.10
CA GLY A 33 2.99 -2.04 -24.29
C GLY A 33 3.29 -0.54 -24.21
N HIS A 34 3.25 0.06 -23.01
CA HIS A 34 3.61 1.47 -22.82
C HIS A 34 5.11 1.65 -22.60
N ASP A 35 5.65 2.80 -23.03
CA ASP A 35 7.02 3.23 -22.72
C ASP A 35 7.01 3.80 -21.31
N VAL A 36 7.83 3.27 -20.40
CA VAL A 36 7.75 3.57 -18.97
C VAL A 36 9.10 3.94 -18.39
N ARG A 37 9.16 5.10 -17.74
CA ARG A 37 10.25 5.49 -16.85
C ARG A 37 9.80 5.60 -15.41
N LEU A 38 10.74 5.39 -14.49
CA LEU A 38 10.53 5.51 -13.06
C LEU A 38 11.58 6.44 -12.46
N VAL A 39 11.12 7.47 -11.77
CA VAL A 39 11.96 8.44 -11.05
C VAL A 39 11.78 8.25 -9.57
N GLN A 40 12.91 8.05 -8.89
CA GLN A 40 12.92 7.95 -7.44
C GLN A 40 12.81 9.32 -6.79
N THR A 41 11.94 9.44 -5.81
CA THR A 41 11.60 10.70 -5.17
C THR A 41 12.08 10.82 -3.72
N THR A 42 12.77 9.81 -3.18
CA THR A 42 13.23 9.80 -1.78
C THR A 42 14.75 9.92 -1.61
N GLU A 43 15.52 9.69 -2.67
CA GLU A 43 16.98 9.85 -2.64
C GLU A 43 17.43 10.82 -3.72
N SER A 44 18.14 11.85 -3.31
CA SER A 44 18.85 12.73 -4.24
C SER A 44 19.99 11.93 -4.89
N ILE A 45 20.02 11.87 -6.22
CA ILE A 45 21.11 11.28 -7.02
C ILE A 45 22.43 12.07 -6.84
N TYR A 46 22.42 13.10 -6.04
CA TYR A 46 23.57 13.97 -5.84
C TYR A 46 24.64 13.29 -4.97
N ASN A 47 25.88 13.49 -5.42
CA ASN A 47 27.12 13.05 -4.79
C ASN A 47 27.05 13.19 -3.25
N PRO A 48 27.17 12.08 -2.49
CA PRO A 48 27.08 12.10 -1.03
C PRO A 48 28.09 13.01 -0.34
N ILE A 49 29.17 13.39 -1.01
CA ILE A 49 30.19 14.31 -0.46
C ILE A 49 29.66 15.77 -0.49
N MET A 50 29.04 16.17 -1.60
CA MET A 50 28.46 17.52 -1.73
C MET A 50 27.23 17.68 -0.82
N TRP A 51 26.45 16.62 -0.65
CA TRP A 51 25.32 16.59 0.28
C TRP A 51 25.76 16.75 1.73
N LYS A 52 26.78 16.04 2.18
CA LYS A 52 27.36 16.23 3.53
C LYS A 52 27.84 17.66 3.79
N PHE A 53 28.31 18.35 2.75
CA PHE A 53 28.72 19.75 2.88
C PHE A 53 27.51 20.70 3.01
N VAL A 54 26.51 20.50 2.17
CA VAL A 54 25.22 21.21 2.22
C VAL A 54 24.51 20.93 3.55
N GLU A 55 24.43 19.69 3.97
CA GLU A 55 23.86 19.27 5.25
C GLU A 55 24.57 19.93 6.45
N LYS A 56 25.88 20.06 6.42
CA LYS A 56 26.66 20.71 7.49
C LYS A 56 26.36 22.22 7.60
N ILE A 57 26.16 22.90 6.47
CA ILE A 57 25.75 24.30 6.45
C ILE A 57 24.30 24.45 6.99
N PHE A 58 23.39 23.51 6.63
CA PHE A 58 22.01 23.57 7.03
C PHE A 58 21.72 23.04 8.44
N ILE A 59 22.58 22.18 9.03
CA ILE A 59 22.46 21.74 10.44
C ILE A 59 22.47 22.95 11.39
N GLU A 60 23.24 23.99 11.10
CA GLU A 60 23.27 25.20 11.92
C GLU A 60 21.98 26.03 11.77
N PHE A 61 21.38 26.06 10.58
CA PHE A 61 20.06 26.65 10.37
C PHE A 61 18.92 25.81 10.94
N ARG A 62 19.03 24.46 10.96
CA ARG A 62 18.07 23.52 11.55
C ARG A 62 17.81 23.73 13.03
N LYS A 63 18.83 24.18 13.77
CA LYS A 63 18.68 24.53 15.19
C LYS A 63 17.73 25.71 15.43
N ARG A 64 17.55 26.57 14.44
CA ARG A 64 16.72 27.78 14.55
C ARG A 64 15.32 27.67 13.90
N ARG A 65 15.17 26.91 12.80
CA ARG A 65 13.87 26.71 12.11
C ARG A 65 13.84 25.38 11.37
N LYS A 66 13.25 24.35 11.96
CA LYS A 66 13.17 22.99 11.40
C LYS A 66 12.68 22.91 9.94
N TRP A 67 11.68 23.69 9.55
CA TRP A 67 11.08 23.69 8.23
C TRP A 67 12.00 24.23 7.10
N LEU A 68 13.05 25.01 7.43
CA LEU A 68 14.01 25.50 6.42
C LEU A 68 15.04 24.44 6.01
N ALA A 69 15.17 23.36 6.77
CA ALA A 69 16.19 22.34 6.50
C ALA A 69 15.79 21.41 5.34
N ASP A 70 14.50 21.25 5.09
CA ASP A 70 13.98 20.33 4.08
C ASP A 70 13.82 21.01 2.69
N ILE A 71 13.79 22.37 2.66
CA ILE A 71 13.64 23.16 1.43
C ILE A 71 14.67 22.83 0.34
N PRO A 72 15.98 22.73 0.61
CA PRO A 72 16.96 22.42 -0.44
C PRO A 72 16.77 21.02 -1.02
N HIS A 73 16.44 20.03 -0.19
CA HIS A 73 16.18 18.68 -0.64
C HIS A 73 14.95 18.63 -1.55
N ASP A 74 13.87 19.28 -1.14
CA ASP A 74 12.64 19.36 -1.92
C ASP A 74 12.86 20.07 -3.27
N LEU A 75 13.61 21.18 -3.28
CA LEU A 75 13.93 21.88 -4.52
C LEU A 75 14.78 21.03 -5.47
N LEU A 76 15.69 20.22 -4.97
CA LEU A 76 16.49 19.31 -5.79
C LEU A 76 15.63 18.21 -6.40
N LEU A 77 14.75 17.58 -5.61
CA LEU A 77 13.82 16.56 -6.11
C LEU A 77 12.85 17.12 -7.15
N ILE A 78 12.31 18.32 -6.90
CA ILE A 78 11.43 19.02 -7.84
C ILE A 78 12.14 19.32 -9.14
N ASN A 79 13.38 19.85 -9.06
CA ASN A 79 14.17 20.13 -10.26
C ASN A 79 14.49 18.86 -11.03
N GLN A 80 14.86 17.78 -10.35
CA GLN A 80 15.11 16.48 -10.97
C GLN A 80 13.86 15.97 -11.68
N LEU A 81 12.70 15.96 -11.02
CA LEU A 81 11.44 15.54 -11.62
C LEU A 81 11.11 16.40 -12.86
N TYR A 82 11.28 17.71 -12.78
CA TYR A 82 11.01 18.60 -13.90
C TYR A 82 11.95 18.37 -15.07
N GLN A 83 13.25 18.10 -14.83
CA GLN A 83 14.21 17.74 -15.88
C GLN A 83 13.81 16.40 -16.55
N GLU A 84 13.43 15.39 -15.77
CA GLU A 84 12.97 14.11 -16.30
C GLU A 84 11.72 14.26 -17.16
N VAL A 85 10.74 15.06 -16.70
CA VAL A 85 9.54 15.36 -17.51
C VAL A 85 9.92 16.07 -18.81
N ARG A 86 10.84 17.06 -18.75
CA ARG A 86 11.28 17.80 -19.94
C ARG A 86 11.98 16.90 -20.96
N ASP A 87 12.88 16.03 -20.47
CA ASP A 87 13.75 15.24 -21.33
C ASP A 87 13.04 13.99 -21.88
N TYR A 88 12.08 13.44 -21.11
CA TYR A 88 11.30 12.29 -21.54
C TYR A 88 10.03 12.68 -22.29
N ASN A 89 9.47 13.84 -21.99
CA ASN A 89 8.19 14.35 -22.52
C ASN A 89 7.06 13.31 -22.41
N PRO A 90 6.65 12.93 -21.18
CA PRO A 90 5.64 11.90 -20.97
C PRO A 90 4.24 12.38 -21.31
N ASP A 91 3.39 11.47 -21.79
CA ASP A 91 1.96 11.69 -21.94
C ASP A 91 1.25 11.68 -20.56
N LEU A 92 1.75 10.84 -19.65
CA LEU A 92 1.22 10.67 -18.30
C LEU A 92 2.34 10.74 -17.25
N LEU A 93 2.17 11.61 -16.26
CA LEU A 93 2.94 11.63 -15.03
C LEU A 93 2.11 11.07 -13.88
N PHE A 94 2.51 9.91 -13.36
CA PHE A 94 1.91 9.28 -12.19
C PHE A 94 2.73 9.59 -10.95
N ILE A 95 2.15 10.30 -9.98
CA ILE A 95 2.83 10.71 -8.75
C ILE A 95 2.27 9.96 -7.55
N HIS A 96 3.14 9.27 -6.79
CA HIS A 96 2.86 9.00 -5.40
C HIS A 96 3.26 10.24 -4.59
N PRO A 97 2.35 10.82 -3.76
CA PRO A 97 2.60 12.09 -3.13
C PRO A 97 3.85 12.06 -2.25
N LEU A 98 4.71 13.01 -2.54
CA LEU A 98 5.79 13.42 -1.65
C LEU A 98 5.23 14.45 -0.69
N ASP A 99 5.66 14.40 0.55
CA ASP A 99 5.38 15.44 1.54
C ASP A 99 6.26 16.67 1.25
N THR A 100 6.04 17.30 0.09
CA THR A 100 6.76 18.49 -0.34
C THR A 100 5.80 19.62 -0.67
N TYR A 101 6.12 20.82 -0.14
CA TYR A 101 5.37 22.05 -0.39
C TYR A 101 5.60 22.63 -1.78
N TYR A 102 6.64 22.21 -2.49
CA TYR A 102 7.10 22.85 -3.73
C TYR A 102 6.61 22.14 -5.00
N LEU A 103 6.27 20.87 -4.91
CA LEU A 103 5.83 20.10 -6.08
C LEU A 103 4.65 20.76 -6.82
N PRO A 104 3.63 21.33 -6.17
CA PRO A 104 2.52 22.00 -6.85
C PRO A 104 2.96 23.15 -7.76
N LEU A 105 4.09 23.83 -7.47
CA LEU A 105 4.57 24.96 -8.26
C LEU A 105 4.98 24.57 -9.69
N ILE A 106 5.35 23.32 -9.92
CA ILE A 106 5.76 22.84 -11.25
C ILE A 106 4.65 22.09 -11.99
N ILE A 107 3.59 21.68 -11.31
CA ILE A 107 2.51 20.90 -11.93
C ILE A 107 1.87 21.63 -13.11
N ASP A 108 1.54 22.90 -12.95
CA ASP A 108 0.93 23.68 -14.03
C ASP A 108 1.88 23.79 -15.24
N ARG A 109 3.19 23.92 -15.03
CA ARG A 109 4.18 23.95 -16.12
C ARG A 109 4.29 22.59 -16.82
N ILE A 110 4.13 21.49 -16.07
CA ILE A 110 4.12 20.13 -16.61
C ILE A 110 2.87 19.96 -17.48
N LYS A 111 1.70 20.34 -17.00
CA LYS A 111 0.43 20.28 -17.71
C LYS A 111 0.42 21.12 -19.00
N GLN A 112 1.02 22.32 -18.96
CA GLN A 112 1.18 23.17 -20.16
C GLN A 112 2.00 22.52 -21.27
N ARG A 113 2.75 21.45 -20.99
CA ARG A 113 3.47 20.64 -21.97
C ARG A 113 2.62 19.52 -22.59
N GLY A 114 1.36 19.40 -22.19
CA GLY A 114 0.45 18.33 -22.64
C GLY A 114 0.56 17.04 -21.82
N THR A 115 1.28 17.06 -20.68
CA THR A 115 1.37 15.89 -19.79
C THR A 115 0.16 15.85 -18.85
N THR A 116 -0.60 14.78 -18.86
CA THR A 116 -1.64 14.51 -17.84
C THR A 116 -0.98 14.14 -16.52
N VAL A 117 -1.42 14.74 -15.42
CA VAL A 117 -0.86 14.51 -14.10
C VAL A 117 -1.86 13.78 -13.21
N ILE A 118 -1.49 12.59 -12.76
CA ILE A 118 -2.25 11.79 -11.80
C ILE A 118 -1.49 11.70 -10.48
N THR A 119 -2.18 11.96 -9.39
CA THR A 119 -1.69 11.68 -8.04
C THR A 119 -2.45 10.51 -7.44
N TRP A 120 -1.74 9.48 -6.98
CA TRP A 120 -2.33 8.34 -6.29
C TRP A 120 -2.11 8.45 -4.78
N LEU A 121 -3.19 8.27 -4.01
CA LEU A 121 -3.17 8.39 -2.56
C LEU A 121 -3.54 7.05 -1.91
N GLY A 122 -2.56 6.42 -1.30
CA GLY A 122 -2.70 5.12 -0.61
C GLY A 122 -2.84 5.23 0.90
N VAL A 123 -3.24 6.40 1.43
CA VAL A 123 -3.33 6.66 2.88
C VAL A 123 -4.66 7.31 3.25
N HIS A 124 -5.04 7.17 4.54
CA HIS A 124 -6.23 7.82 5.07
C HIS A 124 -6.11 9.35 4.99
N PRO A 125 -7.19 10.08 4.61
CA PRO A 125 -7.17 11.53 4.40
C PRO A 125 -6.68 12.34 5.61
N SER A 126 -6.96 11.91 6.84
CA SER A 126 -6.48 12.59 8.05
C SER A 126 -4.95 12.56 8.26
N LYS A 127 -4.23 11.80 7.45
CA LYS A 127 -2.76 11.68 7.48
C LYS A 127 -2.06 12.53 6.43
N ILE A 128 -2.82 13.39 5.74
CA ILE A 128 -2.30 14.15 4.61
C ILE A 128 -1.89 15.55 5.05
N SER A 129 -0.71 16.00 4.64
CA SER A 129 -0.22 17.35 4.89
C SER A 129 -0.87 18.40 3.98
N THR A 130 -0.77 19.66 4.35
CA THR A 130 -1.25 20.78 3.54
C THR A 130 -0.56 20.86 2.15
N GLY A 131 0.71 20.44 2.07
CA GLY A 131 1.44 20.37 0.80
C GLY A 131 0.81 19.38 -0.16
N ILE A 132 0.47 18.19 0.35
CA ILE A 132 -0.22 17.16 -0.44
C ILE A 132 -1.61 17.67 -0.89
N HIS A 133 -2.38 18.36 -0.06
CA HIS A 133 -3.68 18.93 -0.47
C HIS A 133 -3.56 19.83 -1.70
N ARG A 134 -2.50 20.66 -1.77
CA ARG A 134 -2.25 21.51 -2.94
C ARG A 134 -1.92 20.70 -4.17
N LEU A 135 -1.06 19.69 -4.04
CA LEU A 135 -0.73 18.78 -5.14
C LEU A 135 -1.99 18.09 -5.70
N LEU A 136 -2.84 17.55 -4.83
CA LEU A 136 -4.09 16.89 -5.23
C LEU A 136 -5.01 17.81 -6.05
N ARG A 137 -5.13 19.08 -5.64
CA ARG A 137 -5.92 20.08 -6.36
C ARG A 137 -5.32 20.49 -7.71
N SER A 138 -3.99 20.47 -7.84
CA SER A 138 -3.29 20.85 -9.07
C SER A 138 -3.24 19.69 -10.08
N SER A 139 -3.37 18.45 -9.64
CA SER A 139 -3.39 17.26 -10.51
C SER A 139 -4.65 17.22 -11.37
N ASP A 140 -4.58 16.60 -12.54
CA ASP A 140 -5.76 16.37 -13.38
C ASP A 140 -6.68 15.36 -12.71
N TYR A 141 -6.13 14.29 -12.15
CA TYR A 141 -6.87 13.29 -11.37
C TYR A 141 -6.16 12.93 -10.07
N THR A 142 -6.97 12.70 -9.04
CA THR A 142 -6.55 12.14 -7.77
C THR A 142 -7.14 10.75 -7.62
N LEU A 143 -6.31 9.72 -7.61
CA LEU A 143 -6.75 8.34 -7.42
C LEU A 143 -6.80 8.02 -5.94
N ILE A 144 -7.94 7.48 -5.51
CA ILE A 144 -8.15 6.95 -4.16
C ILE A 144 -8.64 5.50 -4.25
N TYR A 145 -8.28 4.68 -3.28
CA TYR A 145 -8.71 3.28 -3.27
C TYR A 145 -10.01 3.06 -2.49
N ASP A 146 -10.32 3.92 -1.55
CA ASP A 146 -11.45 3.79 -0.64
C ASP A 146 -12.54 4.82 -0.95
N PRO A 147 -13.73 4.39 -1.41
CA PRO A 147 -14.82 5.28 -1.76
C PRO A 147 -15.43 6.03 -0.56
N THR A 148 -15.20 5.57 0.69
CA THR A 148 -15.71 6.26 1.88
C THR A 148 -15.06 7.61 2.11
N TYR A 149 -13.89 7.84 1.51
CA TYR A 149 -13.15 9.09 1.65
C TYR A 149 -13.63 10.20 0.71
N ILE A 150 -14.52 9.90 -0.27
CA ILE A 150 -14.96 10.89 -1.27
C ILE A 150 -15.55 12.12 -0.62
N ASP A 151 -16.48 11.95 0.32
CA ASP A 151 -17.14 13.08 0.96
C ASP A 151 -16.17 13.96 1.74
N TYR A 152 -15.24 13.35 2.47
CA TYR A 152 -14.20 14.09 3.17
C TYR A 152 -13.32 14.90 2.20
N TYR A 153 -12.85 14.29 1.11
CA TYR A 153 -12.05 15.00 0.11
C TYR A 153 -12.80 16.14 -0.55
N ASN A 154 -14.07 15.92 -0.90
CA ASN A 154 -14.90 16.93 -1.55
C ASN A 154 -15.29 18.08 -0.62
N GLN A 155 -15.78 17.75 0.57
CA GLN A 155 -16.40 18.74 1.48
C GLN A 155 -15.34 19.44 2.33
N GLU A 156 -14.42 18.69 2.94
CA GLU A 156 -13.44 19.24 3.87
C GLU A 156 -12.20 19.78 3.14
N LEU A 157 -11.78 19.13 2.06
CA LEU A 157 -10.53 19.48 1.36
C LEU A 157 -10.77 20.19 0.02
N GLY A 158 -12.00 20.26 -0.47
CA GLY A 158 -12.34 20.90 -1.75
C GLY A 158 -11.67 20.25 -2.97
N ILE A 159 -11.36 18.93 -2.90
CA ILE A 159 -10.73 18.16 -3.97
C ILE A 159 -11.84 17.44 -4.73
N ARG A 160 -12.04 17.78 -6.02
CA ARG A 160 -13.17 17.28 -6.82
C ARG A 160 -12.76 16.37 -7.98
N ASN A 161 -11.49 16.30 -8.30
CA ASN A 161 -10.91 15.50 -9.40
C ASN A 161 -10.63 14.05 -8.99
N LEU A 162 -11.48 13.46 -8.13
CA LEU A 162 -11.31 12.14 -7.56
C LEU A 162 -11.73 11.04 -8.55
N ARG A 163 -10.95 9.96 -8.59
CA ARG A 163 -11.31 8.71 -9.29
C ARG A 163 -11.00 7.53 -8.38
N ILE A 164 -11.90 6.55 -8.35
CA ILE A 164 -11.73 5.35 -7.52
C ILE A 164 -11.01 4.28 -8.31
N VAL A 165 -9.82 3.92 -7.85
CA VAL A 165 -9.06 2.77 -8.33
C VAL A 165 -8.77 1.86 -7.13
N PRO A 166 -9.47 0.72 -6.99
CA PRO A 166 -9.23 -0.22 -5.90
C PRO A 166 -7.79 -0.71 -5.88
N LEU A 167 -7.32 -1.17 -4.73
CA LEU A 167 -6.02 -1.82 -4.63
C LEU A 167 -6.01 -3.18 -5.37
N GLY A 168 -4.82 -3.70 -5.61
CA GLY A 168 -4.60 -4.98 -6.28
C GLY A 168 -3.18 -5.47 -6.03
N CYS A 169 -2.81 -6.62 -6.63
CA CYS A 169 -1.52 -7.27 -6.41
C CYS A 169 -0.80 -7.62 -7.72
N ASP A 170 0.54 -7.67 -7.67
CA ASP A 170 1.38 -8.36 -8.67
C ASP A 170 1.37 -9.86 -8.36
N THR A 171 0.39 -10.59 -8.85
CA THR A 171 0.19 -12.00 -8.54
C THR A 171 1.39 -12.87 -8.90
N ASP A 172 2.09 -12.57 -9.99
CA ASP A 172 3.29 -13.31 -10.41
C ASP A 172 4.41 -13.19 -9.36
N TYR A 173 4.59 -12.01 -8.78
CA TYR A 173 5.55 -11.78 -7.71
C TYR A 173 5.19 -12.59 -6.46
N TYR A 174 3.90 -12.58 -6.05
CA TYR A 174 3.45 -13.34 -4.88
C TYR A 174 3.55 -14.85 -5.10
N GLU A 175 3.27 -15.34 -6.30
CA GLU A 175 3.44 -16.77 -6.64
C GLU A 175 4.91 -17.20 -6.60
N SER A 176 5.83 -16.36 -7.09
CA SER A 176 7.25 -16.69 -7.22
C SER A 176 7.98 -16.91 -5.89
N ILE A 177 7.46 -16.35 -4.79
CA ILE A 177 8.07 -16.47 -3.46
C ILE A 177 7.54 -17.74 -2.78
N VAL A 178 8.42 -18.70 -2.56
CA VAL A 178 8.09 -19.97 -1.86
C VAL A 178 8.90 -20.04 -0.57
N PRO A 179 8.28 -20.27 0.58
CA PRO A 179 9.01 -20.53 1.82
C PRO A 179 9.76 -21.86 1.72
N ASP A 180 11.01 -21.88 2.15
CA ASP A 180 11.74 -23.12 2.32
C ASP A 180 11.33 -23.86 3.61
N GLN A 181 11.73 -25.13 3.74
CA GLN A 181 11.32 -25.96 4.86
C GLN A 181 11.77 -25.40 6.20
N SER A 182 12.97 -24.82 6.27
CA SER A 182 13.48 -24.23 7.51
C SER A 182 12.66 -23.03 7.98
N PHE A 183 12.20 -22.20 7.02
CA PHE A 183 11.31 -21.08 7.33
C PHE A 183 9.95 -21.54 7.86
N ILE A 184 9.39 -22.61 7.27
CA ILE A 184 8.10 -23.18 7.70
C ILE A 184 8.22 -23.76 9.11
N GLU A 185 9.30 -24.48 9.44
CA GLU A 185 9.55 -25.04 10.76
C GLU A 185 9.70 -23.96 11.84
N GLU A 186 10.35 -22.87 11.53
CA GLU A 186 10.58 -21.76 12.46
C GLU A 186 9.34 -20.84 12.64
N ASN A 187 8.64 -20.54 11.53
CA ASN A 187 7.63 -19.49 11.48
C ASN A 187 6.21 -20.00 11.22
N GLY A 188 6.03 -21.29 10.96
CA GLY A 188 4.71 -21.88 10.72
C GLY A 188 3.80 -21.81 11.95
N VAL A 189 2.59 -21.29 11.78
CA VAL A 189 1.60 -21.11 12.86
C VAL A 189 0.21 -21.51 12.38
N ASP A 190 -0.68 -21.79 13.33
CA ASP A 190 -2.09 -22.02 12.97
C ASP A 190 -2.76 -20.71 12.53
N VAL A 191 -2.50 -19.64 13.26
CA VAL A 191 -3.10 -18.32 13.01
C VAL A 191 -2.01 -17.26 12.97
N SER A 192 -1.94 -16.46 11.92
CA SER A 192 -1.02 -15.33 11.82
C SER A 192 -1.75 -14.00 11.70
N PHE A 193 -1.14 -12.98 12.29
CA PHE A 193 -1.47 -11.57 12.08
C PHE A 193 -0.20 -10.79 11.71
N VAL A 194 -0.25 -10.04 10.60
CA VAL A 194 0.87 -9.19 10.16
C VAL A 194 0.36 -7.77 9.94
N GLY A 195 0.76 -6.84 10.80
CA GLY A 195 0.33 -5.45 10.69
C GLY A 195 0.75 -4.58 11.88
N LEU A 196 0.34 -3.32 11.84
CA LEU A 196 0.47 -2.45 13.00
C LEU A 196 -0.43 -2.96 14.12
N PHE A 197 0.08 -2.90 15.35
CA PHE A 197 -0.67 -3.26 16.54
C PHE A 197 -1.38 -2.00 17.09
N ASP A 198 -2.62 -2.16 17.53
CA ASP A 198 -3.41 -1.14 18.22
C ASP A 198 -4.41 -1.82 19.18
N GLU A 199 -5.07 -1.03 20.03
CA GLU A 199 -5.99 -1.54 21.05
C GLU A 199 -7.21 -2.27 20.43
N TYR A 200 -7.71 -1.78 19.29
CA TYR A 200 -8.82 -2.40 18.58
C TYR A 200 -8.45 -3.82 18.11
N ARG A 201 -7.28 -3.98 17.49
CA ARG A 201 -6.77 -5.27 17.04
C ARG A 201 -6.40 -6.19 18.18
N GLU A 202 -5.91 -5.62 19.29
CA GLU A 202 -5.58 -6.37 20.50
C GLU A 202 -6.77 -7.16 21.02
N GLU A 203 -7.97 -6.59 21.01
CA GLU A 203 -9.19 -7.26 21.50
C GLU A 203 -9.45 -8.57 20.76
N TYR A 204 -9.34 -8.56 19.43
CA TYR A 204 -9.54 -9.76 18.60
C TYR A 204 -8.40 -10.77 18.76
N LEU A 205 -7.15 -10.31 18.77
CA LEU A 205 -5.99 -11.18 18.91
C LEU A 205 -5.95 -11.85 20.30
N ARG A 206 -6.40 -11.15 21.32
CA ARG A 206 -6.50 -11.70 22.68
C ARG A 206 -7.49 -12.87 22.76
N ALA A 207 -8.58 -12.84 21.99
CA ALA A 207 -9.55 -13.92 21.91
C ALA A 207 -8.97 -15.20 21.29
N LEU A 208 -7.79 -15.14 20.68
CA LEU A 208 -7.10 -16.26 20.04
C LEU A 208 -5.84 -16.71 20.80
N SER A 209 -5.64 -16.26 22.04
CA SER A 209 -4.40 -16.47 22.78
C SER A 209 -4.14 -17.94 23.21
N ASP A 210 -5.07 -18.83 23.04
CA ASP A 210 -4.99 -20.29 23.27
C ASP A 210 -4.71 -21.10 22.00
N PHE A 211 -4.69 -20.45 20.83
CA PHE A 211 -4.26 -21.06 19.59
C PHE A 211 -2.75 -20.88 19.38
N ASN A 212 -2.16 -21.63 18.44
CA ASN A 212 -0.79 -21.38 17.98
C ASN A 212 -0.78 -20.10 17.12
N LEU A 213 -0.74 -18.94 17.81
CA LEU A 213 -0.82 -17.61 17.23
C LEU A 213 0.58 -17.07 16.98
N GLY A 214 0.80 -16.43 15.82
CA GLY A 214 1.97 -15.63 15.51
C GLY A 214 1.60 -14.19 15.15
N ILE A 215 2.27 -13.23 15.77
CA ILE A 215 2.06 -11.80 15.54
C ILE A 215 3.35 -11.18 15.01
N TRP A 216 3.29 -10.58 13.80
CA TRP A 216 4.38 -9.80 13.23
C TRP A 216 3.97 -8.33 13.20
N SER A 217 4.65 -7.52 14.03
CA SER A 217 4.31 -6.10 14.18
C SER A 217 5.52 -5.25 14.50
N TRP A 218 5.55 -4.03 13.97
CA TRP A 218 6.66 -3.09 14.21
C TRP A 218 6.54 -2.32 15.52
N ASN A 219 5.37 -2.31 16.12
CA ASN A 219 5.05 -1.41 17.22
C ASN A 219 4.42 -2.10 18.43
N ILE A 220 4.33 -3.42 18.48
CA ILE A 220 3.74 -4.14 19.61
C ILE A 220 4.49 -3.88 20.92
N ASP A 221 5.79 -3.59 20.84
CA ASP A 221 6.62 -3.29 22.01
C ASP A 221 6.22 -1.98 22.70
N ASN A 222 5.53 -1.07 21.99
CA ASN A 222 5.02 0.18 22.53
C ASN A 222 3.75 0.00 23.39
N TYR A 223 3.19 -1.21 23.45
CA TYR A 223 1.97 -1.52 24.17
C TYR A 223 2.27 -2.40 25.40
N ASP A 224 1.54 -2.17 26.49
CA ASP A 224 1.58 -3.07 27.65
C ASP A 224 0.55 -4.18 27.43
N THR A 225 0.99 -5.28 26.82
CA THR A 225 0.13 -6.39 26.45
C THR A 225 0.76 -7.75 26.69
N THR A 226 -0.06 -8.70 27.15
CA THR A 226 0.33 -10.11 27.30
C THR A 226 0.54 -10.81 25.95
N LEU A 227 0.13 -10.18 24.85
CA LEU A 227 0.30 -10.72 23.48
C LEU A 227 1.74 -10.64 22.98
N LYS A 228 2.64 -9.91 23.66
CA LYS A 228 4.08 -9.89 23.34
C LYS A 228 4.71 -11.28 23.27
N LYS A 229 4.21 -12.24 24.02
CA LYS A 229 4.70 -13.64 23.97
C LYS A 229 4.48 -14.33 22.60
N PHE A 230 3.57 -13.81 21.77
CA PHE A 230 3.31 -14.30 20.43
C PHE A 230 4.03 -13.50 19.34
N HIS A 231 4.77 -12.45 19.73
CA HIS A 231 5.50 -11.60 18.79
C HIS A 231 6.66 -12.38 18.15
N ARG A 232 6.66 -12.43 16.83
CA ARG A 232 7.65 -13.12 15.99
C ARG A 232 8.57 -12.15 15.23
N GLY A 233 8.52 -10.84 15.56
CA GLY A 233 9.29 -9.81 14.87
C GLY A 233 8.48 -9.05 13.83
N VAL A 234 9.11 -8.69 12.72
CA VAL A 234 8.54 -7.88 11.66
C VAL A 234 8.59 -8.65 10.35
N ALA A 235 7.49 -8.65 9.60
CA ALA A 235 7.44 -9.24 8.27
C ALA A 235 7.05 -8.19 7.21
N TYR A 236 7.83 -8.10 6.16
CA TYR A 236 7.58 -7.26 4.98
C TYR A 236 8.23 -7.87 3.74
N GLY A 237 7.77 -7.52 2.54
CA GLY A 237 8.29 -8.07 1.30
C GLY A 237 8.20 -9.59 1.23
N GLU A 238 9.29 -10.24 0.88
CA GLU A 238 9.34 -11.69 0.76
C GLU A 238 9.02 -12.39 2.08
N SER A 239 9.49 -11.85 3.21
CA SER A 239 9.22 -12.46 4.52
C SER A 239 7.72 -12.43 4.87
N LEU A 240 6.99 -11.37 4.49
CA LEU A 240 5.54 -11.29 4.61
C LEU A 240 4.85 -12.41 3.83
N ILE A 241 5.24 -12.59 2.56
CA ILE A 241 4.67 -13.60 1.67
C ILE A 241 4.95 -15.00 2.24
N LYS A 242 6.17 -15.24 2.71
CA LYS A 242 6.55 -16.50 3.34
C LYS A 242 5.72 -16.78 4.59
N VAL A 243 5.49 -15.77 5.46
CA VAL A 243 4.62 -15.91 6.66
C VAL A 243 3.20 -16.29 6.25
N PHE A 244 2.61 -15.61 5.26
CA PHE A 244 1.26 -15.95 4.80
C PHE A 244 1.16 -17.38 4.27
N LYS A 245 2.13 -17.81 3.46
CA LYS A 245 2.18 -19.17 2.92
C LYS A 245 2.52 -20.26 3.95
N SER A 246 3.07 -19.89 5.10
CA SER A 246 3.41 -20.81 6.20
C SER A 246 2.35 -20.85 7.30
N SER A 247 1.24 -20.12 7.14
CA SER A 247 0.17 -20.02 8.12
C SER A 247 -1.06 -20.78 7.63
N LYS A 248 -1.77 -21.50 8.54
CA LYS A 248 -3.02 -22.16 8.17
C LYS A 248 -4.15 -21.15 7.97
N ILE A 249 -4.19 -20.11 8.81
CA ILE A 249 -5.16 -19.01 8.76
C ILE A 249 -4.41 -17.69 8.87
N VAL A 250 -4.69 -16.76 7.99
CA VAL A 250 -4.16 -15.40 8.03
C VAL A 250 -5.28 -14.41 8.36
N LEU A 251 -5.08 -13.62 9.42
CA LEU A 251 -6.06 -12.63 9.84
C LEU A 251 -5.83 -11.30 9.14
N ASN A 252 -6.90 -10.73 8.62
CA ASN A 252 -6.96 -9.35 8.17
C ASN A 252 -7.93 -8.59 9.07
N ILE A 253 -7.42 -7.85 10.05
CA ILE A 253 -8.20 -7.00 10.94
C ILE A 253 -7.93 -5.56 10.51
N HIS A 254 -8.95 -4.86 10.02
CA HIS A 254 -8.86 -3.45 9.64
C HIS A 254 -8.62 -2.57 10.87
N ARG A 255 -8.28 -1.32 10.68
CA ARG A 255 -8.35 -0.34 11.75
C ARG A 255 -9.82 0.03 11.99
N ASP A 256 -10.12 0.50 13.18
CA ASP A 256 -11.46 0.89 13.59
C ASP A 256 -12.12 1.91 12.65
N PHE A 257 -11.34 2.84 12.09
CA PHE A 257 -11.80 3.88 11.17
C PHE A 257 -11.91 3.44 9.70
N GLU A 258 -11.46 2.23 9.34
CA GLU A 258 -11.55 1.70 7.97
C GLU A 258 -12.93 1.04 7.76
N GLU A 259 -13.78 1.68 6.96
CA GLU A 259 -15.17 1.24 6.77
C GLU A 259 -15.39 0.37 5.53
N SER A 260 -14.66 0.64 4.44
CA SER A 260 -14.88 -0.07 3.16
C SER A 260 -14.35 -1.49 3.14
N GLY A 261 -13.20 -1.72 3.76
CA GLY A 261 -12.54 -3.02 3.81
C GLY A 261 -11.60 -3.32 2.66
N GLY A 262 -11.37 -2.39 1.74
CA GLY A 262 -10.51 -2.56 0.57
C GLY A 262 -9.01 -2.34 0.82
N ASN A 263 -8.47 -2.76 1.97
CA ASN A 263 -7.06 -2.60 2.29
C ASN A 263 -6.14 -3.54 1.48
N TYR A 264 -4.82 -3.35 1.55
CA TYR A 264 -3.85 -4.20 0.84
C TYR A 264 -3.97 -5.68 1.21
N ARG A 265 -4.16 -5.99 2.49
CA ARG A 265 -4.21 -7.36 3.00
C ARG A 265 -5.34 -8.16 2.39
N LEU A 266 -6.46 -7.49 2.05
CA LEU A 266 -7.60 -8.13 1.40
C LEU A 266 -7.21 -8.81 0.08
N PHE A 267 -6.22 -8.24 -0.63
CA PHE A 267 -5.75 -8.76 -1.92
C PHE A 267 -4.44 -9.57 -1.78
N GLU A 268 -3.53 -9.17 -0.89
CA GLU A 268 -2.23 -9.82 -0.71
C GLU A 268 -2.33 -11.24 -0.16
N ILE A 269 -3.21 -11.46 0.83
CA ILE A 269 -3.36 -12.77 1.46
C ILE A 269 -3.86 -13.81 0.45
N PRO A 270 -4.97 -13.59 -0.29
CA PRO A 270 -5.39 -14.50 -1.33
C PRO A 270 -4.38 -14.62 -2.48
N ALA A 271 -3.62 -13.56 -2.81
CA ALA A 271 -2.55 -13.63 -3.82
C ALA A 271 -1.43 -14.63 -3.44
N CYS A 272 -1.27 -14.93 -2.15
CA CYS A 272 -0.39 -15.97 -1.64
C CYS A 272 -1.00 -17.38 -1.67
N ASN A 273 -2.22 -17.55 -2.17
CA ASN A 273 -3.03 -18.77 -1.99
C ASN A 273 -3.20 -19.15 -0.49
N ALA A 274 -3.26 -18.12 0.37
CA ALA A 274 -3.42 -18.28 1.80
C ALA A 274 -4.88 -18.04 2.21
N PHE A 275 -5.36 -18.82 3.19
CA PHE A 275 -6.73 -18.70 3.68
C PHE A 275 -6.87 -17.47 4.56
N GLN A 276 -7.82 -16.59 4.22
CA GLN A 276 -8.05 -15.34 4.89
C GLN A 276 -9.33 -15.35 5.72
N ILE A 277 -9.22 -14.95 7.01
CA ILE A 277 -10.36 -14.51 7.81
C ILE A 277 -10.23 -13.00 8.01
N VAL A 278 -11.25 -12.24 7.64
CA VAL A 278 -11.25 -10.77 7.63
C VAL A 278 -12.46 -10.22 8.39
N ASP A 279 -12.29 -9.13 9.15
CA ASP A 279 -13.42 -8.47 9.81
C ASP A 279 -14.44 -7.93 8.78
N GLU A 280 -15.74 -8.11 9.11
CA GLU A 280 -16.81 -7.69 8.21
C GLU A 280 -16.76 -6.18 7.98
N LYS A 281 -16.66 -5.78 6.72
CA LYS A 281 -16.67 -4.38 6.28
C LYS A 281 -17.60 -4.24 5.07
N ARG A 282 -18.08 -3.01 4.86
CA ARG A 282 -19.15 -2.69 3.91
C ARG A 282 -18.94 -3.21 2.48
N ASP A 283 -17.73 -3.12 1.97
CA ASP A 283 -17.46 -3.33 0.55
C ASP A 283 -16.70 -4.62 0.23
N ILE A 284 -16.40 -5.49 1.21
CA ILE A 284 -15.69 -6.77 0.99
C ILE A 284 -16.42 -7.61 -0.06
N GLY A 285 -17.75 -7.67 0.02
CA GLY A 285 -18.59 -8.40 -0.93
C GLY A 285 -18.54 -7.89 -2.38
N LYS A 286 -18.01 -6.67 -2.61
CA LYS A 286 -17.76 -6.13 -3.96
C LYS A 286 -16.49 -6.72 -4.60
N TYR A 287 -15.55 -7.15 -3.78
CA TYR A 287 -14.25 -7.68 -4.22
C TYR A 287 -14.25 -9.20 -4.26
N PHE A 288 -14.81 -9.85 -3.22
CA PHE A 288 -14.79 -11.30 -3.03
C PHE A 288 -16.17 -11.83 -2.69
N LYS A 289 -16.45 -13.06 -3.10
CA LYS A 289 -17.62 -13.80 -2.62
C LYS A 289 -17.36 -14.29 -1.21
N VAL A 290 -18.00 -13.64 -0.24
CA VAL A 290 -17.91 -13.99 1.18
C VAL A 290 -18.30 -15.44 1.40
N GLU A 291 -17.62 -16.14 2.31
CA GLU A 291 -17.71 -17.56 2.65
C GLU A 291 -17.36 -18.53 1.48
N LYS A 292 -16.84 -18.02 0.36
CA LYS A 292 -16.41 -18.81 -0.80
C LYS A 292 -15.01 -18.48 -1.31
N GLU A 293 -14.60 -17.22 -1.21
CA GLU A 293 -13.30 -16.71 -1.68
C GLU A 293 -12.51 -16.06 -0.54
N VAL A 294 -13.22 -15.56 0.48
CA VAL A 294 -12.71 -15.10 1.78
C VAL A 294 -13.76 -15.37 2.85
N VAL A 295 -13.36 -15.48 4.10
CA VAL A 295 -14.27 -15.66 5.24
C VAL A 295 -14.31 -14.37 6.04
N THR A 296 -15.52 -13.89 6.39
CA THR A 296 -15.66 -12.70 7.25
C THR A 296 -15.96 -13.09 8.70
N PHE A 297 -15.71 -12.19 9.65
CA PHE A 297 -16.17 -12.33 11.03
C PHE A 297 -16.75 -10.99 11.53
N LYS A 298 -17.73 -11.08 12.45
CA LYS A 298 -18.46 -9.92 12.98
C LYS A 298 -17.93 -9.41 14.31
N ASP A 299 -17.53 -10.32 15.16
CA ASP A 299 -17.04 -10.05 16.51
C ASP A 299 -16.01 -11.12 16.94
N LYS A 300 -15.46 -10.97 18.13
CA LYS A 300 -14.42 -11.85 18.65
C LYS A 300 -14.88 -13.29 18.86
N ASP A 301 -16.17 -13.50 19.22
CA ASP A 301 -16.71 -14.84 19.45
C ASP A 301 -16.95 -15.56 18.12
N ASP A 302 -17.41 -14.83 17.10
CA ASP A 302 -17.53 -15.33 15.74
C ASP A 302 -16.16 -15.64 15.14
N LEU A 303 -15.18 -14.74 15.31
CA LEU A 303 -13.79 -14.98 14.90
C LEU A 303 -13.27 -16.29 15.51
N ARG A 304 -13.42 -16.46 16.82
CA ARG A 304 -12.93 -17.64 17.53
C ARG A 304 -13.59 -18.92 17.04
N ARG A 305 -14.93 -18.91 16.82
CA ARG A 305 -15.66 -20.05 16.27
C ARG A 305 -15.16 -20.44 14.88
N LYS A 306 -14.95 -19.43 14.00
CA LYS A 306 -14.48 -19.63 12.63
C LYS A 306 -13.05 -20.14 12.60
N VAL A 307 -12.16 -19.57 13.42
CA VAL A 307 -10.79 -20.07 13.55
C VAL A 307 -10.77 -21.55 13.94
N LYS A 308 -11.52 -21.94 15.00
CA LYS A 308 -11.61 -23.32 15.41
C LYS A 308 -12.14 -24.21 14.28
N TYR A 309 -13.25 -23.82 13.67
CA TYR A 309 -13.88 -24.57 12.59
C TYR A 309 -12.93 -24.82 11.42
N TYR A 310 -12.27 -23.80 10.91
CA TYR A 310 -11.38 -23.94 9.75
C TYR A 310 -10.03 -24.60 10.08
N LEU A 311 -9.63 -24.67 11.33
CA LEU A 311 -8.50 -25.52 11.75
C LEU A 311 -8.87 -27.00 11.72
N GLU A 312 -10.12 -27.34 12.05
CA GLU A 312 -10.67 -28.69 12.04
C GLU A 312 -11.13 -29.16 10.63
N ASN A 313 -11.32 -28.21 9.68
CA ASN A 313 -11.81 -28.48 8.32
C ASN A 313 -10.81 -28.00 7.24
N PRO A 314 -9.64 -28.65 7.11
CA PRO A 314 -8.57 -28.20 6.23
C PRO A 314 -8.95 -28.22 4.74
N GLU A 315 -9.73 -29.19 4.29
CA GLU A 315 -10.15 -29.30 2.88
C GLU A 315 -11.00 -28.11 2.43
N GLU A 316 -11.99 -27.70 3.24
CA GLU A 316 -12.82 -26.53 2.95
C GLU A 316 -12.00 -25.26 3.00
N ARG A 317 -11.08 -25.13 3.98
CA ARG A 317 -10.15 -24.00 4.10
C ARG A 317 -9.30 -23.84 2.85
N GLU A 318 -8.73 -24.93 2.33
CA GLU A 318 -7.90 -24.93 1.12
C GLU A 318 -8.72 -24.61 -0.14
N GLN A 319 -9.94 -25.10 -0.25
CA GLN A 319 -10.84 -24.76 -1.36
C GLN A 319 -11.16 -23.27 -1.39
N ILE A 320 -11.45 -22.66 -0.24
CA ILE A 320 -11.72 -21.22 -0.13
C ILE A 320 -10.45 -20.42 -0.46
N ALA A 321 -9.29 -20.81 0.05
CA ALA A 321 -8.02 -20.16 -0.27
C ALA A 321 -7.74 -20.17 -1.78
N GLN A 322 -7.91 -21.35 -2.41
CA GLN A 322 -7.71 -21.48 -3.87
C GLN A 322 -8.73 -20.65 -4.68
N ALA A 323 -9.98 -20.57 -4.21
CA ALA A 323 -10.99 -19.74 -4.86
C ALA A 323 -10.66 -18.25 -4.76
N GLY A 324 -10.19 -17.80 -3.58
CA GLY A 324 -9.73 -16.44 -3.35
C GLY A 324 -8.52 -16.08 -4.24
N PHE A 325 -7.55 -16.98 -4.35
CA PHE A 325 -6.40 -16.84 -5.24
C PHE A 325 -6.82 -16.69 -6.71
N ASN A 326 -7.71 -17.55 -7.20
CA ASN A 326 -8.23 -17.50 -8.55
C ASN A 326 -8.97 -16.17 -8.82
N ARG A 327 -9.69 -15.66 -7.80
CA ARG A 327 -10.37 -14.37 -7.87
C ARG A 327 -9.39 -13.23 -8.05
N VAL A 328 -8.31 -13.17 -7.25
CA VAL A 328 -7.29 -12.13 -7.36
C VAL A 328 -6.61 -12.17 -8.72
N LYS A 329 -6.22 -13.36 -9.19
CA LYS A 329 -5.59 -13.52 -10.51
C LYS A 329 -6.48 -13.04 -11.65
N LYS A 330 -7.78 -13.20 -11.51
CA LYS A 330 -8.74 -12.86 -12.56
C LYS A 330 -9.08 -11.37 -12.59
N ASP A 331 -9.31 -10.75 -11.43
CA ASP A 331 -10.03 -9.48 -11.35
C ASP A 331 -9.29 -8.40 -10.53
N HIS A 332 -8.19 -8.76 -9.85
CA HIS A 332 -7.53 -7.86 -8.89
C HIS A 332 -6.01 -7.74 -9.10
N THR A 333 -5.54 -7.92 -10.34
CA THR A 333 -4.13 -7.75 -10.68
C THR A 333 -3.75 -6.27 -10.82
N LEU A 334 -2.46 -5.94 -10.73
CA LEU A 334 -1.97 -4.60 -11.05
C LEU A 334 -2.13 -4.26 -12.54
N ILE A 335 -2.21 -5.27 -13.42
CA ILE A 335 -2.53 -5.07 -14.83
C ILE A 335 -3.94 -4.51 -14.97
N ASP A 336 -4.93 -5.04 -14.25
CA ASP A 336 -6.31 -4.55 -14.28
C ASP A 336 -6.40 -3.13 -13.71
N ARG A 337 -5.61 -2.83 -12.67
CA ARG A 337 -5.55 -1.48 -12.10
C ARG A 337 -4.93 -0.49 -13.10
N MET A 338 -3.86 -0.90 -13.77
CA MET A 338 -3.21 -0.04 -14.77
C MET A 338 -4.10 0.21 -15.98
N LYS A 339 -4.83 -0.80 -16.48
CA LYS A 339 -5.85 -0.61 -17.53
C LYS A 339 -6.87 0.44 -17.11
N LYS A 340 -7.44 0.31 -15.90
CA LYS A 340 -8.40 1.28 -15.38
C LYS A 340 -7.83 2.70 -15.28
N ILE A 341 -6.55 2.83 -14.90
CA ILE A 341 -5.87 4.14 -14.87
C ILE A 341 -5.73 4.72 -16.27
N ILE A 342 -5.37 3.89 -17.24
CA ILE A 342 -5.24 4.30 -18.65
C ILE A 342 -6.61 4.72 -19.20
N ASP A 343 -7.67 3.95 -18.96
CA ASP A 343 -9.03 4.26 -19.38
C ASP A 343 -9.50 5.62 -18.82
N ILE A 344 -9.15 5.97 -17.57
CA ILE A 344 -9.44 7.29 -17.00
C ILE A 344 -8.74 8.40 -17.78
N VAL A 345 -7.49 8.20 -18.19
CA VAL A 345 -6.74 9.20 -18.96
C VAL A 345 -7.28 9.35 -20.38
N GLU A 346 -7.66 8.25 -21.04
CA GLU A 346 -8.08 8.25 -22.43
C GLU A 346 -9.55 8.68 -22.63
N SER A 347 -10.43 8.46 -21.64
CA SER A 347 -11.86 8.78 -21.75
C SER A 347 -12.20 10.26 -21.62
N GLU A 348 -11.27 11.08 -21.14
CA GLU A 348 -11.52 12.50 -20.87
C GLU A 348 -10.55 13.43 -21.68
N ASN A 349 -9.71 12.85 -22.57
CA ASN A 349 -8.94 13.55 -23.62
C ASN A 349 -9.70 13.48 -24.95
#